data_8c402605330d77180191603e7e117109
#
_entry.id   8c402605330d77180191603e7e117109
#
_cell.length_a   1.000
_cell.length_b   1.000
_cell.length_c   1.000
_cell.angle_alpha   90.00
_cell.angle_beta   90.00
_cell.angle_gamma   90.00
#
_symmetry.space_group_name_H-M   'P 1'
#
loop_
_entity.id
_entity.type
_entity.pdbx_description
1 polymer ?
#
loop_
_entity_poly.entity_id
_entity_poly.type
_entity_poly.pdbx_seq_one_letter_code
_entity_poly.pdbx_strand_id
1 'polypeptide(L)'
;PAIPRFPRHISYDLVLFGSWRRKGVYIGDGRQIASPGSYPVAGFNFAPMYNLGYKFRVGASLDGVYDGSANVYTYMEDYIVDSNGNGTPPPRQFLKPGIQHQLSLGVSGRAEYVMPYFTIGVGIGANVLGRGDLRGLYQILALKIGITRSTFLHIGYNLQNFQTPNYLMLGLGFRFHNKYPK
;
A
#
# COMPACT_ATOMS: atom_id res chain seq x y z
N PRO A 1 -31.19 24.68 -18.48
CA PRO A 1 -31.49 23.52 -17.65
C PRO A 1 -30.83 23.73 -16.28
N ALA A 2 -31.66 23.69 -15.20
CA ALA A 2 -31.16 23.85 -13.85
C ALA A 2 -30.32 22.60 -13.47
N ILE A 3 -29.09 22.82 -13.05
CA ILE A 3 -28.23 21.73 -12.56
C ILE A 3 -28.88 21.20 -11.27
N PRO A 4 -29.18 19.88 -11.18
CA PRO A 4 -29.78 19.30 -9.98
C PRO A 4 -28.93 19.59 -8.75
N ARG A 5 -29.56 19.91 -7.63
CA ARG A 5 -28.86 20.10 -6.37
C ARG A 5 -28.19 18.76 -5.98
N PHE A 6 -26.88 18.79 -5.74
CA PHE A 6 -26.16 17.61 -5.33
C PHE A 6 -26.57 17.17 -3.91
N PRO A 7 -27.06 15.93 -3.73
CA PRO A 7 -27.38 15.43 -2.41
C PRO A 7 -26.09 15.11 -1.66
N ARG A 8 -25.78 15.83 -0.59
CA ARG A 8 -24.67 15.46 0.29
C ARG A 8 -24.97 14.13 0.96
N HIS A 9 -24.03 13.20 0.86
CA HIS A 9 -24.22 11.85 1.39
C HIS A 9 -22.87 11.20 1.69
N ILE A 10 -22.90 10.13 2.49
CA ILE A 10 -21.76 9.27 2.72
C ILE A 10 -21.84 8.08 1.75
N SER A 11 -20.76 7.83 1.03
CA SER A 11 -20.57 6.61 0.24
C SER A 11 -19.40 5.81 0.79
N TYR A 12 -19.38 4.52 0.53
CA TYR A 12 -18.33 3.62 1.03
C TYR A 12 -17.57 3.05 -0.15
N ASP A 13 -16.27 3.28 -0.18
CA ASP A 13 -15.39 2.72 -1.19
C ASP A 13 -14.59 1.56 -0.57
N LEU A 14 -14.67 0.39 -1.19
CA LEU A 14 -13.82 -0.76 -0.89
C LEU A 14 -12.89 -1.00 -2.07
N VAL A 15 -11.61 -0.93 -1.85
CA VAL A 15 -10.57 -1.20 -2.86
C VAL A 15 -9.81 -2.45 -2.45
N LEU A 16 -9.66 -3.37 -3.39
CA LEU A 16 -8.77 -4.52 -3.28
C LEU A 16 -7.63 -4.33 -4.26
N PHE A 17 -6.39 -4.38 -3.80
CA PHE A 17 -5.23 -4.13 -4.64
C PHE A 17 -4.13 -5.17 -4.45
N GLY A 18 -3.32 -5.31 -5.49
CA GLY A 18 -2.09 -6.07 -5.49
C GLY A 18 -0.93 -5.27 -6.07
N SER A 19 0.28 -5.68 -5.73
CA SER A 19 1.50 -5.05 -6.19
C SER A 19 2.71 -5.99 -6.09
N TRP A 20 3.82 -5.54 -6.68
CA TRP A 20 5.12 -6.18 -6.52
C TRP A 20 6.11 -5.13 -6.04
N ARG A 21 6.93 -5.52 -5.07
CA ARG A 21 7.97 -4.68 -4.51
C ARG A 21 9.32 -5.37 -4.60
N ARG A 22 10.32 -4.64 -5.07
CA ARG A 22 11.73 -5.02 -4.93
C ARG A 22 12.33 -4.29 -3.75
N LYS A 23 12.99 -5.02 -2.87
CA LYS A 23 13.66 -4.44 -1.70
C LYS A 23 15.11 -4.90 -1.69
N GLY A 24 16.03 -3.94 -1.57
CA GLY A 24 17.41 -4.22 -1.26
C GLY A 24 17.58 -4.53 0.23
N VAL A 25 18.30 -5.59 0.56
CA VAL A 25 18.64 -5.96 1.93
C VAL A 25 20.15 -5.75 2.11
N TYR A 26 20.52 -5.03 3.18
CA TYR A 26 21.92 -4.82 3.52
C TYR A 26 22.57 -6.13 3.97
N ILE A 27 23.80 -6.37 3.52
CA ILE A 27 24.54 -7.59 3.79
C ILE A 27 25.83 -7.22 4.54
N GLY A 28 26.12 -7.95 5.63
CA GLY A 28 27.33 -7.73 6.42
C GLY A 28 27.39 -6.35 7.05
N ASP A 29 28.48 -5.64 6.85
CA ASP A 29 28.77 -4.31 7.43
C ASP A 29 27.91 -3.17 6.86
N GLY A 30 26.82 -3.46 6.17
CA GLY A 30 25.94 -2.45 5.59
C GLY A 30 26.43 -1.81 4.28
N ARG A 31 27.54 -2.28 3.73
CA ARG A 31 28.15 -1.74 2.50
C ARG A 31 27.63 -2.37 1.21
N GLN A 32 27.07 -3.57 1.29
CA GLN A 32 26.55 -4.27 0.13
C GLN A 32 25.03 -4.44 0.23
N ILE A 33 24.35 -4.15 -0.87
CA ILE A 33 22.90 -4.35 -1.00
C ILE A 33 22.68 -5.49 -1.97
N ALA A 34 21.95 -6.53 -1.52
CA ALA A 34 21.44 -7.58 -2.39
C ALA A 34 19.92 -7.46 -2.50
N SER A 35 19.41 -7.69 -3.70
CA SER A 35 17.97 -7.78 -3.92
C SER A 35 17.60 -9.27 -4.09
N PRO A 36 16.93 -9.88 -3.13
CA PRO A 36 16.55 -11.30 -3.21
C PRO A 36 15.41 -11.58 -4.20
N GLY A 37 14.93 -10.56 -4.91
CA GLY A 37 13.87 -10.70 -5.89
C GLY A 37 12.67 -9.79 -5.64
N SER A 38 11.54 -10.14 -6.26
CA SER A 38 10.28 -9.42 -6.10
C SER A 38 9.41 -10.09 -5.04
N TYR A 39 8.82 -9.28 -4.19
CA TYR A 39 7.89 -9.71 -3.14
C TYR A 39 6.48 -9.27 -3.46
N PRO A 40 5.47 -10.12 -3.22
CA PRO A 40 4.08 -9.72 -3.40
C PRO A 40 3.65 -8.77 -2.29
N VAL A 41 2.86 -7.78 -2.68
CA VAL A 41 2.13 -6.90 -1.77
C VAL A 41 0.66 -7.00 -2.13
N ALA A 42 -0.21 -7.16 -1.16
CA ALA A 42 -1.64 -7.18 -1.37
C ALA A 42 -2.34 -6.46 -0.21
N GLY A 43 -3.50 -5.89 -0.49
CA GLY A 43 -4.22 -5.21 0.58
C GLY A 43 -5.61 -4.74 0.19
N PHE A 44 -6.21 -4.05 1.13
CA PHE A 44 -7.50 -3.42 0.94
C PHE A 44 -7.51 -2.01 1.54
N ASN A 45 -8.39 -1.17 1.00
CA ASN A 45 -8.76 0.10 1.60
C ASN A 45 -10.28 0.13 1.76
N PHE A 46 -10.76 0.38 2.94
CA PHE A 46 -12.19 0.62 3.19
C PHE A 46 -12.38 2.06 3.64
N ALA A 47 -13.01 2.86 2.79
CA ALA A 47 -13.11 4.30 2.96
C ALA A 47 -14.56 4.80 2.97
N PRO A 48 -15.13 5.14 4.13
CA PRO A 48 -16.30 6.00 4.21
C PRO A 48 -15.93 7.42 3.76
N MET A 49 -16.57 7.87 2.67
CA MET A 49 -16.32 9.16 2.04
C MET A 49 -17.56 10.03 2.07
N TYR A 50 -17.43 11.23 2.63
CA TYR A 50 -18.47 12.24 2.60
C TYR A 50 -18.40 13.05 1.30
N ASN A 51 -19.45 12.97 0.51
CA ASN A 51 -19.54 13.65 -0.78
C ASN A 51 -20.10 15.06 -0.55
N LEU A 52 -19.22 16.06 -0.64
CA LEU A 52 -19.55 17.47 -0.41
C LEU A 52 -20.29 18.09 -1.60
N GLY A 53 -20.03 17.60 -2.80
CA GLY A 53 -20.58 18.09 -4.04
C GLY A 53 -20.14 17.24 -5.22
N TYR A 54 -20.31 17.74 -6.43
CA TYR A 54 -19.93 17.06 -7.65
C TYR A 54 -18.42 16.83 -7.78
N LYS A 55 -17.61 17.68 -7.15
CA LYS A 55 -16.16 17.72 -7.36
C LYS A 55 -15.32 17.24 -6.17
N PHE A 56 -15.85 17.29 -4.96
CA PHE A 56 -15.05 17.02 -3.75
C PHE A 56 -15.68 15.97 -2.86
N ARG A 57 -14.81 15.07 -2.40
CA ARG A 57 -15.11 14.05 -1.40
C ARG A 57 -14.01 14.06 -0.35
N VAL A 58 -14.39 13.93 0.91
CA VAL A 58 -13.45 13.83 2.03
C VAL A 58 -13.89 12.69 2.94
N GLY A 59 -12.96 12.05 3.59
CA GLY A 59 -13.28 10.96 4.51
C GLY A 59 -12.07 10.36 5.18
N ALA A 60 -12.29 9.19 5.75
CA ALA A 60 -11.25 8.38 6.36
C ALA A 60 -11.16 7.02 5.67
N SER A 61 -10.08 6.31 5.86
CA SER A 61 -9.90 4.96 5.34
C SER A 61 -9.26 4.07 6.36
N LEU A 62 -9.71 2.84 6.43
CA LEU A 62 -9.02 1.73 7.08
C LEU A 62 -8.23 0.98 6.02
N ASP A 63 -6.92 0.92 6.20
CA ASP A 63 -5.99 0.41 5.20
C ASP A 63 -5.28 -0.84 5.74
N GLY A 64 -5.59 -2.00 5.18
CA GLY A 64 -4.93 -3.26 5.51
C GLY A 64 -3.95 -3.65 4.41
N VAL A 65 -2.71 -4.00 4.78
CA VAL A 65 -1.66 -4.36 3.82
C VAL A 65 -0.89 -5.59 4.30
N TYR A 66 -0.70 -6.52 3.39
CA TYR A 66 0.30 -7.56 3.48
C TYR A 66 1.48 -7.19 2.58
N ASP A 67 2.67 -7.05 3.15
CA ASP A 67 3.91 -6.77 2.43
C ASP A 67 4.91 -7.90 2.63
N GLY A 68 5.05 -8.75 1.63
CA GLY A 68 5.96 -9.88 1.65
C GLY A 68 7.45 -9.52 1.75
N SER A 69 7.80 -8.24 1.53
CA SER A 69 9.17 -7.73 1.68
C SER A 69 9.47 -7.17 3.06
N ALA A 70 8.44 -6.97 3.88
CA ALA A 70 8.60 -6.34 5.18
C ALA A 70 9.36 -7.26 6.14
N ASN A 71 10.28 -6.67 6.89
CA ASN A 71 11.08 -7.34 7.92
C ASN A 71 11.87 -8.59 7.42
N VAL A 72 12.13 -8.70 6.12
CA VAL A 72 13.01 -9.73 5.57
C VAL A 72 14.44 -9.47 6.01
N TYR A 73 15.13 -10.50 6.46
CA TYR A 73 16.50 -10.44 6.94
C TYR A 73 17.38 -11.50 6.28
N THR A 74 18.69 -11.27 6.29
CA THR A 74 19.69 -12.22 5.82
C THR A 74 20.20 -13.05 7.00
N TYR A 75 20.30 -14.35 6.80
CA TYR A 75 20.96 -15.28 7.72
C TYR A 75 22.25 -15.79 7.09
N MET A 76 23.35 -15.75 7.85
CA MET A 76 24.60 -16.40 7.50
C MET A 76 24.83 -17.54 8.50
N GLU A 77 24.96 -18.76 8.02
CA GLU A 77 25.46 -19.85 8.85
C GLU A 77 26.94 -19.62 9.15
N ASP A 78 27.36 -20.02 10.36
CA ASP A 78 28.75 -19.89 10.77
C ASP A 78 29.69 -20.62 9.82
N TYR A 79 30.82 -19.97 9.53
CA TYR A 79 31.87 -20.51 8.70
C TYR A 79 32.46 -21.78 9.34
N ILE A 80 32.26 -22.93 8.74
CA ILE A 80 33.00 -24.13 9.07
C ILE A 80 34.31 -24.08 8.25
N VAL A 81 35.36 -23.70 8.89
CA VAL A 81 36.71 -23.76 8.30
C VAL A 81 37.26 -25.15 8.45
N ASP A 82 37.63 -25.79 7.33
CA ASP A 82 38.29 -27.04 7.32
C ASP A 82 39.72 -26.92 7.96
N SER A 83 40.24 -28.03 8.53
CA SER A 83 41.56 -28.05 9.17
C SER A 83 42.70 -27.58 8.30
N ASN A 84 42.49 -27.43 7.00
CA ASN A 84 43.45 -26.89 6.02
C ASN A 84 43.25 -25.41 5.72
N GLY A 85 42.34 -24.72 6.42
CA GLY A 85 42.06 -23.29 6.22
C GLY A 85 41.20 -22.94 4.99
N ASN A 86 40.71 -23.94 4.26
CA ASN A 86 39.81 -23.75 3.12
C ASN A 86 38.36 -23.79 3.57
N GLY A 87 37.71 -22.65 3.62
CA GLY A 87 36.27 -22.53 3.89
C GLY A 87 35.52 -22.07 2.65
N THR A 88 34.55 -22.83 2.20
CA THR A 88 33.57 -22.34 1.23
C THR A 88 32.48 -21.56 1.97
N PRO A 89 32.23 -20.28 1.65
CA PRO A 89 31.14 -19.55 2.30
C PRO A 89 29.81 -20.22 1.97
N PRO A 90 28.96 -20.48 2.99
CA PRO A 90 27.65 -21.05 2.74
C PRO A 90 26.81 -20.10 1.88
N PRO A 91 25.88 -20.63 1.06
CA PRO A 91 24.99 -19.81 0.25
C PRO A 91 24.17 -18.89 1.16
N ARG A 92 24.09 -17.61 0.77
CA ARG A 92 23.31 -16.63 1.53
C ARG A 92 21.83 -16.99 1.49
N GLN A 93 21.22 -17.17 2.66
CA GLN A 93 19.81 -17.44 2.80
C GLN A 93 19.06 -16.18 3.22
N PHE A 94 17.99 -15.85 2.47
CA PHE A 94 17.06 -14.80 2.84
C PHE A 94 15.86 -15.44 3.57
N LEU A 95 15.70 -15.12 4.86
CA LEU A 95 14.64 -15.63 5.67
C LEU A 95 13.47 -14.66 5.70
N LYS A 96 12.27 -15.19 5.50
CA LYS A 96 11.03 -14.44 5.68
C LYS A 96 10.59 -14.58 7.14
N PRO A 97 10.23 -13.47 7.80
CA PRO A 97 9.64 -13.51 9.13
C PRO A 97 8.24 -14.13 9.09
N GLY A 98 7.68 -14.44 10.25
CA GLY A 98 6.29 -14.87 10.34
C GLY A 98 5.32 -13.85 9.77
N ILE A 99 4.17 -14.31 9.28
CA ILE A 99 3.16 -13.45 8.61
C ILE A 99 2.73 -12.23 9.44
N GLN A 100 2.77 -12.34 10.77
CA GLN A 100 2.46 -11.26 11.70
C GLN A 100 3.38 -10.04 11.56
N HIS A 101 4.62 -10.24 11.08
CA HIS A 101 5.60 -9.19 10.85
C HIS A 101 5.45 -8.54 9.46
N GLN A 102 4.61 -9.11 8.61
CA GLN A 102 4.36 -8.66 7.24
C GLN A 102 2.97 -8.05 7.07
N LEU A 103 2.14 -8.07 8.12
CA LEU A 103 0.81 -7.46 8.13
C LEU A 103 0.83 -6.10 8.80
N SER A 104 0.13 -5.16 8.21
CA SER A 104 -0.14 -3.84 8.81
C SER A 104 -1.61 -3.46 8.66
N LEU A 105 -2.07 -2.69 9.63
CA LEU A 105 -3.36 -2.03 9.59
C LEU A 105 -3.13 -0.56 9.92
N GLY A 106 -3.62 0.31 9.06
CA GLY A 106 -3.49 1.76 9.20
C GLY A 106 -4.82 2.48 9.11
N VAL A 107 -4.82 3.70 9.58
CA VAL A 107 -5.93 4.64 9.42
C VAL A 107 -5.41 5.88 8.72
N SER A 108 -6.14 6.34 7.70
CA SER A 108 -5.78 7.52 6.93
C SER A 108 -6.95 8.48 6.73
N GLY A 109 -6.63 9.77 6.67
CA GLY A 109 -7.52 10.79 6.13
C GLY A 109 -7.39 10.85 4.61
N ARG A 110 -8.51 10.99 3.92
CA ARG A 110 -8.60 11.00 2.45
C ARG A 110 -9.30 12.26 1.95
N ALA A 111 -8.78 12.81 0.85
CA ALA A 111 -9.44 13.86 0.10
C ALA A 111 -9.38 13.51 -1.39
N GLU A 112 -10.49 13.67 -2.09
CA GLU A 112 -10.62 13.32 -3.50
C GLU A 112 -11.24 14.46 -4.30
N TYR A 113 -10.67 14.68 -5.48
CA TYR A 113 -11.21 15.56 -6.51
C TYR A 113 -11.80 14.74 -7.64
N VAL A 114 -13.11 14.87 -7.82
CA VAL A 114 -13.88 14.07 -8.78
C VAL A 114 -13.97 14.81 -10.12
N MET A 115 -13.59 14.12 -11.17
CA MET A 115 -13.76 14.56 -12.56
C MET A 115 -14.70 13.60 -13.30
N PRO A 116 -15.19 13.95 -14.52
CA PRO A 116 -16.19 13.13 -15.21
C PRO A 116 -15.82 11.67 -15.42
N TYR A 117 -14.55 11.37 -15.69
CA TYR A 117 -14.08 10.01 -15.99
C TYR A 117 -13.11 9.44 -14.96
N PHE A 118 -12.50 10.28 -14.16
CA PHE A 118 -11.52 9.86 -13.18
C PHE A 118 -11.58 10.72 -11.91
N THR A 119 -11.02 10.19 -10.85
CA THR A 119 -10.93 10.88 -9.56
C THR A 119 -9.49 10.83 -9.09
N ILE A 120 -8.94 11.97 -8.70
CA ILE A 120 -7.63 12.05 -8.07
C ILE A 120 -7.83 12.12 -6.56
N GLY A 121 -7.14 11.25 -5.84
CA GLY A 121 -7.20 11.18 -4.39
C GLY A 121 -5.83 11.31 -3.76
N VAL A 122 -5.81 11.97 -2.62
CA VAL A 122 -4.65 12.02 -1.73
C VAL A 122 -5.04 11.55 -0.35
N GLY A 123 -4.12 10.92 0.34
CA GLY A 123 -4.34 10.45 1.70
C GLY A 123 -3.07 10.52 2.52
N ILE A 124 -3.24 10.76 3.81
CA ILE A 124 -2.18 10.67 4.79
C ILE A 124 -2.66 9.84 5.97
N GLY A 125 -1.84 8.92 6.43
CA GLY A 125 -2.21 8.01 7.49
C GLY A 125 -1.05 7.51 8.30
N ALA A 126 -1.39 6.76 9.33
CA ALA A 126 -0.44 6.09 10.19
C ALA A 126 -0.84 4.63 10.40
N ASN A 127 0.14 3.76 10.43
CA ASN A 127 -0.08 2.36 10.78
C ASN A 127 -0.30 2.23 12.28
N VAL A 128 -1.47 1.73 12.66
CA VAL A 128 -1.84 1.44 14.05
C VAL A 128 -1.38 0.05 14.48
N LEU A 129 -1.39 -0.89 13.54
CA LEU A 129 -0.82 -2.22 13.70
C LEU A 129 0.23 -2.45 12.62
N GLY A 130 1.43 -2.80 13.04
CA GLY A 130 2.56 -3.08 12.17
C GLY A 130 3.84 -3.17 12.97
N ARG A 131 4.80 -3.94 12.51
CA ARG A 131 6.08 -4.16 13.19
C ARG A 131 7.25 -3.78 12.30
N GLY A 132 8.28 -3.20 12.89
CA GLY A 132 9.51 -2.85 12.18
C GLY A 132 9.25 -1.91 10.99
N ASP A 133 9.51 -2.37 9.77
CA ASP A 133 9.37 -1.63 8.51
C ASP A 133 7.95 -1.14 8.21
N LEU A 134 6.93 -1.73 8.85
CA LEU A 134 5.52 -1.38 8.66
C LEU A 134 5.04 -0.31 9.66
N ARG A 135 5.92 0.25 10.46
CA ARG A 135 5.60 1.36 11.36
C ARG A 135 5.79 2.70 10.67
N GLY A 136 4.97 3.67 11.03
CA GLY A 136 5.17 5.07 10.65
C GLY A 136 4.02 5.69 9.86
N LEU A 137 4.29 6.87 9.36
CA LEU A 137 3.38 7.62 8.50
C LEU A 137 3.49 7.13 7.05
N TYR A 138 2.38 7.09 6.38
CA TYR A 138 2.32 6.80 4.94
C TYR A 138 1.42 7.81 4.23
N GLN A 139 1.69 7.99 2.95
CA GLN A 139 0.90 8.84 2.07
C GLN A 139 0.45 8.01 0.88
N ILE A 140 -0.75 8.29 0.42
CA ILE A 140 -1.31 7.65 -0.76
C ILE A 140 -1.67 8.72 -1.76
N LEU A 141 -1.20 8.55 -2.97
CA LEU A 141 -1.68 9.23 -4.16
C LEU A 141 -2.43 8.23 -5.00
N ALA A 142 -3.67 8.52 -5.35
CA ALA A 142 -4.52 7.57 -6.06
C ALA A 142 -5.22 8.20 -7.25
N LEU A 143 -5.29 7.43 -8.33
CA LEU A 143 -6.13 7.68 -9.49
C LEU A 143 -7.21 6.60 -9.55
N LYS A 144 -8.46 7.00 -9.57
CA LYS A 144 -9.62 6.10 -9.70
C LYS A 144 -10.29 6.37 -11.05
N ILE A 145 -10.41 5.35 -11.88
CA ILE A 145 -11.04 5.43 -13.19
C ILE A 145 -12.37 4.67 -13.13
N GLY A 146 -13.48 5.37 -13.33
CA GLY A 146 -14.80 4.77 -13.30
C GLY A 146 -15.02 3.78 -14.44
N ILE A 147 -15.39 2.55 -14.13
CA ILE A 147 -15.80 1.52 -15.09
C ILE A 147 -17.32 1.47 -15.15
N THR A 148 -17.94 1.43 -13.99
CA THR A 148 -19.38 1.51 -13.81
C THR A 148 -19.71 2.51 -12.71
N ARG A 149 -20.99 2.66 -12.37
CA ARG A 149 -21.42 3.53 -11.24
C ARG A 149 -20.87 3.08 -9.89
N SER A 150 -20.66 1.78 -9.73
CA SER A 150 -20.25 1.17 -8.47
C SER A 150 -18.87 0.53 -8.54
N THR A 151 -18.23 0.48 -9.71
CA THR A 151 -16.93 -0.17 -9.87
C THR A 151 -15.96 0.78 -10.54
N PHE A 152 -14.74 0.84 -10.03
CA PHE A 152 -13.67 1.65 -10.58
C PHE A 152 -12.33 0.93 -10.53
N LEU A 153 -11.46 1.25 -11.48
CA LEU A 153 -10.05 0.86 -11.46
C LEU A 153 -9.33 1.78 -10.48
N HIS A 154 -8.50 1.22 -9.63
CA HIS A 154 -7.68 1.95 -8.68
C HIS A 154 -6.20 1.80 -9.03
N ILE A 155 -5.55 2.93 -9.28
CA ILE A 155 -4.11 3.02 -9.47
C ILE A 155 -3.60 3.93 -8.36
N GLY A 156 -2.87 3.37 -7.42
CA GLY A 156 -2.39 4.11 -6.26
C GLY A 156 -0.88 4.01 -6.12
N TYR A 157 -0.32 5.00 -5.47
CA TYR A 157 1.08 5.04 -5.12
C TYR A 157 1.21 5.27 -3.62
N ASN A 158 1.86 4.33 -2.94
CA ASN A 158 2.13 4.44 -1.52
C ASN A 158 3.54 5.02 -1.31
N LEU A 159 3.63 6.07 -0.52
CA LEU A 159 4.86 6.69 -0.08
C LEU A 159 5.02 6.47 1.42
N GLN A 160 6.22 6.26 1.89
CA GLN A 160 6.52 6.16 3.31
C GLN A 160 7.39 7.35 3.73
N ASN A 161 6.98 8.04 4.80
CA ASN A 161 7.65 9.21 5.35
C ASN A 161 7.97 10.31 4.32
N PHE A 162 7.14 10.50 3.30
CA PHE A 162 7.28 11.49 2.22
C PHE A 162 8.54 11.35 1.35
N GLN A 163 9.33 10.32 1.53
CA GLN A 163 10.65 10.24 0.90
C GLN A 163 10.81 9.05 -0.04
N THR A 164 10.25 7.92 0.31
CA THR A 164 10.54 6.67 -0.42
C THR A 164 9.27 6.13 -1.06
N PRO A 165 9.26 5.97 -2.40
CA PRO A 165 8.21 5.20 -3.05
C PRO A 165 8.20 3.79 -2.49
N ASN A 166 7.07 3.39 -1.92
CA ASN A 166 6.95 2.09 -1.31
C ASN A 166 6.54 1.03 -2.35
N TYR A 167 5.39 1.22 -2.95
CA TYR A 167 4.88 0.34 -4.01
C TYR A 167 3.74 0.99 -4.80
N LEU A 168 3.55 0.50 -6.02
CA LEU A 168 2.41 0.84 -6.88
C LEU A 168 1.25 -0.10 -6.56
N MET A 169 0.08 0.45 -6.26
CA MET A 169 -1.15 -0.30 -6.02
C MET A 169 -1.98 -0.37 -7.30
N LEU A 170 -2.25 -1.57 -7.76
CA LEU A 170 -3.19 -1.81 -8.86
C LEU A 170 -4.35 -2.63 -8.33
N GLY A 171 -5.55 -2.16 -8.49
CA GLY A 171 -6.71 -2.82 -7.92
C GLY A 171 -8.04 -2.43 -8.50
N LEU A 172 -9.05 -3.07 -7.99
CA LEU A 172 -10.45 -2.78 -8.28
C LEU A 172 -11.14 -2.25 -7.03
N GLY A 173 -11.91 -1.21 -7.22
CA GLY A 173 -12.71 -0.60 -6.17
C GLY A 173 -14.20 -0.76 -6.42
N PHE A 174 -14.93 -0.91 -5.33
CA PHE A 174 -16.37 -0.99 -5.31
C PHE A 174 -16.92 0.14 -4.45
N ARG A 175 -17.93 0.85 -4.99
CA ARG A 175 -18.57 1.97 -4.31
C ARG A 175 -20.00 1.61 -3.95
N PHE A 176 -20.31 1.70 -2.69
CA PHE A 176 -21.62 1.46 -2.14
C PHE A 176 -22.29 2.78 -1.72
N HIS A 177 -23.61 2.80 -1.73
CA HIS A 177 -24.41 3.95 -1.34
C HIS A 177 -24.07 5.24 -2.10
N ASN A 178 -23.86 5.10 -3.40
CA ASN A 178 -23.57 6.24 -4.28
C ASN A 178 -24.87 6.90 -4.76
N LYS A 179 -25.09 8.15 -4.34
CA LYS A 179 -26.30 8.94 -4.68
C LYS A 179 -26.00 10.05 -5.71
N TYR A 180 -24.98 9.88 -6.53
CA TYR A 180 -24.75 10.83 -7.61
C TYR A 180 -25.96 10.88 -8.54
N PRO A 181 -26.48 12.08 -8.88
CA PRO A 181 -27.57 12.23 -9.84
C PRO A 181 -27.21 11.63 -11.20
N LYS A 182 -28.25 11.17 -11.90
CA LYS A 182 -28.11 10.62 -13.26
C LYS A 182 -27.89 11.76 -14.26
#